data_075cf644c35b71d19d0ce4a06cae6c08
#
_entry.id   075cf644c35b71d19d0ce4a06cae6c08
#
_cell.length_a   1.000
_cell.length_b   1.000
_cell.length_c   1.000
_cell.angle_alpha   90.00
_cell.angle_beta   90.00
_cell.angle_gamma   90.00
#
_symmetry.space_group_name_H-M   'P 1'
#
loop_
_entity.id
_entity.type
_entity.pdbx_description
1 polymer ?
#
loop_
_entity_poly.entity_id
_entity_poly.type
_entity_poly.pdbx_seq_one_letter_code
_entity_poly.pdbx_strand_id
1 'polypeptide(L)'
;MTVDDFLAEWHNADDFITAHTSGSTGTPKVIHLLKSDMLASARATNARFGIGARSRLLLCLSPDYIAGKMMIVRALDARARLTAIEPHRDLLADYHGDPFDFAAVIPAQAQTLADHPDRLARLATIIVGGGPVSPELESKLADLNANAYSTYGMTETCSHIAVRRIGIDRHYTTLAPTTVSADSRGCLVARMPHLSVGEVTTNDIVDILSATEFRWRGRIDNAINSGGVKIIPEELEREIADLLDVRYYIGRRPSPTWGEVPVLVVETTDMSDRRRDALLAALRTRLGIRAPRQIVTLARFEETPTGKVVRVDER
;
A
#
# COMPACT_ATOMS: atom_id res chain seq x y z
N MET A 1 -6.28 -15.57 14.94
CA MET A 1 -7.35 -14.81 15.66
C MET A 1 -8.62 -14.89 14.84
N THR A 2 -9.71 -15.31 15.44
CA THR A 2 -11.05 -15.26 14.83
C THR A 2 -11.70 -13.90 15.05
N VAL A 3 -12.88 -13.66 14.46
CA VAL A 3 -13.70 -12.47 14.76
C VAL A 3 -14.13 -12.46 16.21
N ASP A 4 -14.53 -13.62 16.75
CA ASP A 4 -14.97 -13.73 18.16
C ASP A 4 -13.83 -13.47 19.13
N ASP A 5 -12.61 -13.93 18.84
CA ASP A 5 -11.43 -13.63 19.65
C ASP A 5 -11.17 -12.12 19.70
N PHE A 6 -11.25 -11.44 18.53
CA PHE A 6 -11.10 -10.00 18.47
C PHE A 6 -12.21 -9.27 19.23
N LEU A 7 -13.46 -9.71 19.12
CA LEU A 7 -14.57 -9.10 19.85
C LEU A 7 -14.42 -9.28 21.38
N ALA A 8 -13.89 -10.43 21.82
CA ALA A 8 -13.57 -10.63 23.24
C ALA A 8 -12.47 -9.64 23.71
N GLU A 9 -11.41 -9.45 22.90
CA GLU A 9 -10.37 -8.43 23.18
C GLU A 9 -10.95 -7.01 23.13
N TRP A 10 -11.83 -6.72 22.17
CA TRP A 10 -12.47 -5.41 22.02
C TRP A 10 -13.34 -5.02 23.21
N HIS A 11 -14.03 -5.99 23.82
CA HIS A 11 -14.95 -5.77 24.95
C HIS A 11 -14.32 -6.00 26.31
N ASN A 12 -13.02 -6.33 26.39
CA ASN A 12 -12.33 -6.43 27.67
C ASN A 12 -12.16 -5.05 28.35
N ALA A 13 -11.64 -5.03 29.59
CA ALA A 13 -11.49 -3.81 30.39
C ALA A 13 -10.33 -2.90 29.93
N ASP A 14 -9.43 -3.40 29.06
CA ASP A 14 -8.32 -2.60 28.55
C ASP A 14 -8.82 -1.51 27.58
N ASP A 15 -8.15 -0.38 27.54
CA ASP A 15 -8.49 0.73 26.64
C ASP A 15 -7.74 0.64 25.30
N PHE A 16 -6.94 -0.39 25.08
CA PHE A 16 -6.13 -0.62 23.88
C PHE A 16 -6.34 -2.01 23.29
N ILE A 17 -5.93 -2.15 22.04
CA ILE A 17 -5.80 -3.41 21.29
C ILE A 17 -4.33 -3.62 20.93
N THR A 18 -3.84 -4.84 21.08
CA THR A 18 -2.48 -5.19 20.64
C THR A 18 -2.43 -5.42 19.14
N ALA A 19 -1.50 -4.74 18.47
CA ALA A 19 -1.21 -4.90 17.04
C ALA A 19 0.27 -5.20 16.82
N HIS A 20 0.57 -5.90 15.73
CA HIS A 20 1.94 -6.19 15.31
C HIS A 20 2.24 -5.45 14.01
N THR A 21 3.36 -4.73 13.95
CA THR A 21 3.81 -4.15 12.67
C THR A 21 4.48 -5.24 11.83
N SER A 22 4.27 -5.19 10.53
CA SER A 22 4.93 -6.09 9.59
C SER A 22 6.43 -5.82 9.40
N GLY A 23 7.00 -4.84 10.13
CA GLY A 23 8.39 -4.44 10.16
C GLY A 23 9.10 -4.49 8.80
N SER A 24 9.38 -3.36 8.16
CA SER A 24 10.24 -3.31 6.97
C SER A 24 11.69 -3.74 7.28
N THR A 25 12.04 -3.86 8.56
CA THR A 25 13.38 -4.17 9.08
C THR A 25 13.51 -5.54 9.76
N GLY A 26 12.49 -6.42 9.64
CA GLY A 26 12.59 -7.84 10.00
C GLY A 26 11.89 -8.26 11.29
N THR A 27 12.00 -7.57 12.41
CA THR A 27 11.36 -7.99 13.66
C THR A 27 10.03 -7.26 13.87
N PRO A 28 8.88 -7.98 13.98
CA PRO A 28 7.59 -7.35 14.27
C PRO A 28 7.65 -6.61 15.60
N LYS A 29 7.22 -5.34 15.61
CA LYS A 29 7.08 -4.57 16.84
C LYS A 29 5.65 -4.69 17.34
N VAL A 30 5.50 -4.88 18.66
CA VAL A 30 4.20 -4.80 19.33
C VAL A 30 3.84 -3.34 19.50
N ILE A 31 2.63 -2.97 19.10
CA ILE A 31 2.06 -1.62 19.27
C ILE A 31 0.72 -1.77 19.98
N HIS A 32 0.47 -0.89 20.96
CA HIS A 32 -0.82 -0.74 21.59
C HIS A 32 -1.59 0.41 20.94
N LEU A 33 -2.72 0.10 20.33
CA LEU A 33 -3.61 1.07 19.71
C LEU A 33 -4.81 1.32 20.60
N LEU A 34 -5.05 2.57 20.96
CA LEU A 34 -6.21 2.91 21.77
C LEU A 34 -7.51 2.59 21.01
N LYS A 35 -8.47 1.97 21.70
CA LYS A 35 -9.80 1.67 21.15
C LYS A 35 -10.50 2.95 20.68
N SER A 36 -10.29 4.08 21.38
CA SER A 36 -10.79 5.40 20.96
C SER A 36 -10.23 5.86 19.62
N ASP A 37 -8.93 5.66 19.38
CA ASP A 37 -8.27 6.01 18.11
C ASP A 37 -8.74 5.12 16.96
N MET A 38 -8.89 3.81 17.24
CA MET A 38 -9.43 2.87 16.26
C MET A 38 -10.87 3.26 15.86
N LEU A 39 -11.72 3.68 16.82
CA LEU A 39 -13.07 4.19 16.52
C LEU A 39 -13.01 5.49 15.71
N ALA A 40 -12.14 6.44 16.06
CA ALA A 40 -12.00 7.69 15.32
C ALA A 40 -11.55 7.44 13.87
N SER A 41 -10.58 6.54 13.65
CA SER A 41 -10.14 6.10 12.33
C SER A 41 -11.26 5.39 11.54
N ALA A 42 -12.04 4.53 12.20
CA ALA A 42 -13.19 3.86 11.60
C ALA A 42 -14.25 4.87 11.14
N ARG A 43 -14.60 5.87 11.97
CA ARG A 43 -15.54 6.95 11.64
C ARG A 43 -15.10 7.76 10.43
N ALA A 44 -13.81 8.10 10.35
CA ALA A 44 -13.26 8.82 9.20
C ALA A 44 -13.45 8.01 7.90
N THR A 45 -13.20 6.69 7.93
CA THR A 45 -13.44 5.79 6.80
C THR A 45 -14.93 5.67 6.49
N ASN A 46 -15.78 5.45 7.50
CA ASN A 46 -17.21 5.28 7.34
C ASN A 46 -17.84 6.53 6.72
N ALA A 47 -17.44 7.72 7.19
CA ALA A 47 -17.89 9.00 6.63
C ALA A 47 -17.45 9.17 5.16
N ARG A 48 -16.20 8.82 4.83
CA ARG A 48 -15.65 8.95 3.46
C ARG A 48 -16.37 8.09 2.44
N PHE A 49 -16.78 6.89 2.84
CA PHE A 49 -17.38 5.90 1.94
C PHE A 49 -18.89 5.70 2.14
N GLY A 50 -19.52 6.49 3.01
CA GLY A 50 -20.97 6.42 3.27
C GLY A 50 -21.38 5.09 3.93
N ILE A 51 -20.49 4.50 4.73
CA ILE A 51 -20.77 3.23 5.43
C ILE A 51 -21.70 3.52 6.62
N GLY A 52 -22.82 2.82 6.69
CA GLY A 52 -23.83 2.97 7.73
C GLY A 52 -24.53 1.65 8.07
N ALA A 53 -25.57 1.71 8.90
CA ALA A 53 -26.24 0.53 9.47
C ALA A 53 -26.85 -0.43 8.42
N ARG A 54 -27.11 0.04 7.21
CA ARG A 54 -27.61 -0.81 6.11
C ARG A 54 -26.52 -1.40 5.24
N SER A 55 -25.29 -0.96 5.43
CA SER A 55 -24.13 -1.43 4.63
C SER A 55 -23.77 -2.88 4.95
N ARG A 56 -23.32 -3.57 3.93
CA ARG A 56 -22.80 -4.94 3.98
C ARG A 56 -21.31 -4.92 3.72
N LEU A 57 -20.53 -5.28 4.71
CA LEU A 57 -19.08 -5.25 4.70
C LEU A 57 -18.53 -6.67 4.56
N LEU A 58 -17.50 -6.84 3.74
CA LEU A 58 -16.79 -8.10 3.61
C LEU A 58 -15.47 -8.05 4.39
N LEU A 59 -15.29 -8.94 5.36
CA LEU A 59 -14.02 -9.23 5.99
C LEU A 59 -13.37 -10.43 5.30
N CYS A 60 -12.31 -10.17 4.54
CA CYS A 60 -11.51 -11.17 3.83
C CYS A 60 -10.01 -11.08 4.16
N LEU A 61 -9.68 -10.38 5.26
CA LEU A 61 -8.34 -10.21 5.80
C LEU A 61 -8.31 -10.77 7.23
N SER A 62 -7.19 -11.39 7.61
CA SER A 62 -7.05 -11.94 8.96
C SER A 62 -7.10 -10.83 10.03
N PRO A 63 -7.88 -11.01 11.10
CA PRO A 63 -7.85 -10.13 12.28
C PRO A 63 -6.53 -10.19 13.08
N ASP A 64 -5.56 -11.03 12.71
CA ASP A 64 -4.21 -10.96 13.25
C ASP A 64 -3.51 -9.64 12.86
N TYR A 65 -3.90 -9.07 11.72
CA TYR A 65 -3.35 -7.82 11.19
C TYR A 65 -4.33 -6.66 11.37
N ILE A 66 -3.77 -5.45 11.45
CA ILE A 66 -4.56 -4.23 11.69
C ILE A 66 -5.66 -4.02 10.62
N ALA A 67 -5.42 -4.39 9.38
CA ALA A 67 -6.40 -4.22 8.31
C ALA A 67 -7.68 -5.05 8.55
N GLY A 68 -7.55 -6.30 9.00
CA GLY A 68 -8.68 -7.14 9.40
C GLY A 68 -9.39 -6.63 10.65
N LYS A 69 -8.62 -6.27 11.71
CA LYS A 69 -9.16 -5.66 12.93
C LYS A 69 -10.01 -4.43 12.59
N MET A 70 -9.51 -3.54 11.75
CA MET A 70 -10.21 -2.29 11.40
C MET A 70 -11.47 -2.51 10.57
N MET A 71 -11.59 -3.61 9.81
CA MET A 71 -12.85 -3.94 9.15
C MET A 71 -13.94 -4.28 10.17
N ILE A 72 -13.59 -4.99 11.25
CA ILE A 72 -14.52 -5.28 12.36
C ILE A 72 -14.92 -3.99 13.06
N VAL A 73 -13.95 -3.12 13.39
CA VAL A 73 -14.22 -1.83 14.07
C VAL A 73 -15.12 -0.91 13.23
N ARG A 74 -14.91 -0.86 11.89
CA ARG A 74 -15.79 -0.11 10.97
C ARG A 74 -17.22 -0.63 11.02
N ALA A 75 -17.39 -1.96 11.01
CA ALA A 75 -18.72 -2.57 11.10
C ALA A 75 -19.39 -2.27 12.44
N LEU A 76 -18.65 -2.37 13.56
CA LEU A 76 -19.16 -2.04 14.89
C LEU A 76 -19.61 -0.59 15.00
N ASP A 77 -18.75 0.36 14.61
CA ASP A 77 -19.05 1.81 14.66
C ASP A 77 -20.27 2.17 13.80
N ALA A 78 -20.32 1.64 12.57
CA ALA A 78 -21.43 1.90 11.64
C ALA A 78 -22.69 1.08 11.96
N ARG A 79 -22.65 0.10 12.86
CA ARG A 79 -23.67 -0.94 13.07
C ARG A 79 -24.02 -1.67 11.75
N ALA A 80 -23.02 -1.83 10.88
CA ALA A 80 -23.15 -2.45 9.59
C ALA A 80 -23.12 -3.99 9.71
N ARG A 81 -23.67 -4.67 8.71
CA ARG A 81 -23.57 -6.13 8.62
C ARG A 81 -22.18 -6.54 8.13
N LEU A 82 -21.45 -7.32 8.94
CA LEU A 82 -20.16 -7.90 8.57
C LEU A 82 -20.32 -9.36 8.19
N THR A 83 -19.81 -9.74 7.02
CA THR A 83 -19.65 -11.13 6.61
C THR A 83 -18.16 -11.43 6.56
N ALA A 84 -17.72 -12.41 7.33
CA ALA A 84 -16.35 -12.89 7.33
C ALA A 84 -16.23 -14.14 6.44
N ILE A 85 -15.19 -14.16 5.62
CA ILE A 85 -14.78 -15.34 4.85
C ILE A 85 -13.31 -15.64 5.18
N GLU A 86 -12.91 -16.89 4.94
CA GLU A 86 -11.51 -17.28 5.15
C GLU A 86 -10.56 -16.42 4.29
N PRO A 87 -9.50 -15.85 4.88
CA PRO A 87 -8.55 -15.05 4.13
C PRO A 87 -7.75 -15.89 3.15
N HIS A 88 -7.98 -15.72 1.88
CA HIS A 88 -7.16 -16.30 0.83
C HIS A 88 -7.11 -15.41 -0.41
N ARG A 89 -6.27 -15.76 -1.38
CA ARG A 89 -6.04 -14.95 -2.58
C ARG A 89 -7.25 -14.93 -3.52
N ASP A 90 -7.92 -16.09 -3.69
CA ASP A 90 -9.05 -16.27 -4.61
C ASP A 90 -10.38 -15.94 -3.92
N LEU A 91 -10.67 -14.66 -3.80
CA LEU A 91 -11.87 -14.17 -3.11
C LEU A 91 -13.14 -14.48 -3.91
N LEU A 92 -14.19 -14.80 -3.16
CA LEU A 92 -15.57 -14.96 -3.67
C LEU A 92 -15.75 -16.06 -4.73
N ALA A 93 -14.80 -17.02 -4.86
CA ALA A 93 -14.90 -18.12 -5.81
C ALA A 93 -16.20 -18.92 -5.61
N ASP A 94 -16.49 -19.31 -4.37
CA ASP A 94 -17.64 -20.13 -3.99
C ASP A 94 -18.73 -19.32 -3.26
N TYR A 95 -18.67 -17.99 -3.35
CA TYR A 95 -19.64 -17.14 -2.67
C TYR A 95 -20.85 -16.86 -3.56
N HIS A 96 -22.02 -17.33 -3.14
CA HIS A 96 -23.29 -17.17 -3.85
C HIS A 96 -24.29 -16.23 -3.14
N GLY A 97 -23.88 -15.58 -2.05
CA GLY A 97 -24.70 -14.63 -1.30
C GLY A 97 -24.89 -13.29 -2.01
N ASP A 98 -25.48 -12.33 -1.34
CA ASP A 98 -25.69 -10.98 -1.89
C ASP A 98 -24.38 -10.17 -2.02
N PRO A 99 -24.33 -9.14 -2.89
CA PRO A 99 -23.18 -8.23 -3.03
C PRO A 99 -22.84 -7.48 -1.74
N PHE A 100 -21.64 -6.93 -1.68
CA PHE A 100 -21.13 -6.12 -0.57
C PHE A 100 -20.94 -4.66 -1.00
N ASP A 101 -21.18 -3.75 -0.06
CA ASP A 101 -20.96 -2.32 -0.29
C ASP A 101 -19.49 -1.94 -0.17
N PHE A 102 -18.74 -2.64 0.69
CA PHE A 102 -17.36 -2.28 0.97
C PHE A 102 -16.50 -3.47 1.41
N ALA A 103 -15.27 -3.51 0.90
CA ALA A 103 -14.23 -4.45 1.32
C ALA A 103 -12.84 -3.79 1.36
N ALA A 104 -11.99 -4.28 2.27
CA ALA A 104 -10.56 -3.99 2.26
C ALA A 104 -9.81 -5.23 1.75
N VAL A 105 -8.90 -5.05 0.80
CA VAL A 105 -8.14 -6.13 0.17
C VAL A 105 -6.65 -5.77 0.06
N ILE A 106 -5.80 -6.77 -0.08
CA ILE A 106 -4.40 -6.60 -0.46
C ILE A 106 -4.23 -6.60 -2.00
N PRO A 107 -3.12 -6.09 -2.56
CA PRO A 107 -2.92 -6.06 -4.01
C PRO A 107 -3.08 -7.43 -4.69
N ALA A 108 -2.61 -8.51 -4.05
CA ALA A 108 -2.76 -9.87 -4.62
C ALA A 108 -4.22 -10.33 -4.74
N GLN A 109 -5.09 -9.95 -3.78
CA GLN A 109 -6.53 -10.20 -3.85
C GLN A 109 -7.20 -9.31 -4.89
N ALA A 110 -6.82 -8.02 -4.96
CA ALA A 110 -7.31 -7.10 -5.97
C ALA A 110 -6.96 -7.56 -7.38
N GLN A 111 -5.75 -8.13 -7.58
CA GLN A 111 -5.35 -8.71 -8.87
C GLN A 111 -6.27 -9.87 -9.27
N THR A 112 -6.53 -10.81 -8.35
CA THR A 112 -7.43 -11.94 -8.63
C THR A 112 -8.86 -11.47 -8.92
N LEU A 113 -9.35 -10.46 -8.17
CA LEU A 113 -10.66 -9.86 -8.46
C LEU A 113 -10.70 -9.20 -9.85
N ALA A 114 -9.62 -8.53 -10.25
CA ALA A 114 -9.52 -7.92 -11.59
C ALA A 114 -9.43 -8.98 -12.71
N ASP A 115 -8.92 -10.18 -12.40
CA ASP A 115 -8.93 -11.35 -13.32
C ASP A 115 -10.32 -11.99 -13.43
N HIS A 116 -11.23 -11.72 -12.47
CA HIS A 116 -12.59 -12.22 -12.40
C HIS A 116 -13.62 -11.09 -12.24
N PRO A 117 -13.97 -10.35 -13.32
CA PRO A 117 -14.83 -9.17 -13.25
C PRO A 117 -16.23 -9.43 -12.67
N ASP A 118 -16.75 -10.63 -12.81
CA ASP A 118 -18.02 -11.08 -12.22
C ASP A 118 -17.98 -11.05 -10.69
N ARG A 119 -16.84 -11.42 -10.09
CA ARG A 119 -16.62 -11.36 -8.63
C ARG A 119 -16.36 -9.93 -8.18
N LEU A 120 -15.57 -9.17 -8.93
CA LEU A 120 -15.34 -7.76 -8.65
C LEU A 120 -16.64 -6.96 -8.65
N ALA A 121 -17.56 -7.23 -9.57
CA ALA A 121 -18.87 -6.59 -9.65
C ALA A 121 -19.76 -6.84 -8.42
N ARG A 122 -19.42 -7.81 -7.56
CA ARG A 122 -20.10 -8.05 -6.28
C ARG A 122 -19.63 -7.13 -5.14
N LEU A 123 -18.61 -6.29 -5.38
CA LEU A 123 -18.01 -5.37 -4.44
C LEU A 123 -18.24 -3.93 -4.95
N ALA A 124 -19.17 -3.20 -4.34
CA ALA A 124 -19.48 -1.84 -4.77
C ALA A 124 -18.28 -0.89 -4.59
N THR A 125 -17.49 -1.08 -3.55
CA THR A 125 -16.26 -0.33 -3.29
C THR A 125 -15.20 -1.23 -2.67
N ILE A 126 -13.97 -1.14 -3.18
CA ILE A 126 -12.81 -1.77 -2.55
C ILE A 126 -11.75 -0.74 -2.20
N ILE A 127 -11.11 -0.93 -1.04
CA ILE A 127 -9.86 -0.25 -0.70
C ILE A 127 -8.71 -1.24 -0.77
N VAL A 128 -7.62 -0.85 -1.42
CA VAL A 128 -6.43 -1.69 -1.64
C VAL A 128 -5.30 -1.13 -0.79
N GLY A 129 -4.78 -1.95 0.13
CA GLY A 129 -3.73 -1.54 1.05
C GLY A 129 -2.76 -2.67 1.38
N GLY A 130 -1.82 -2.41 2.29
CA GLY A 130 -0.81 -3.39 2.72
C GLY A 130 0.40 -3.51 1.80
N GLY A 131 0.33 -3.02 0.55
CA GLY A 131 1.43 -3.03 -0.41
C GLY A 131 1.19 -2.05 -1.56
N PRO A 132 2.18 -1.83 -2.43
CA PRO A 132 2.01 -1.01 -3.63
C PRO A 132 1.06 -1.69 -4.62
N VAL A 133 0.25 -0.89 -5.31
CA VAL A 133 -0.55 -1.32 -6.45
C VAL A 133 0.31 -1.16 -7.71
N SER A 134 0.47 -2.25 -8.48
CA SER A 134 1.28 -2.18 -9.72
C SER A 134 0.56 -1.38 -10.80
N PRO A 135 1.30 -0.77 -11.75
CA PRO A 135 0.71 -0.05 -12.87
C PRO A 135 -0.24 -0.93 -13.70
N GLU A 136 0.07 -2.21 -13.87
CA GLU A 136 -0.79 -3.17 -14.60
C GLU A 136 -2.11 -3.38 -13.87
N LEU A 137 -2.07 -3.54 -12.55
CA LEU A 137 -3.28 -3.68 -11.73
C LEU A 137 -4.09 -2.38 -11.73
N GLU A 138 -3.43 -1.20 -11.66
CA GLU A 138 -4.12 0.08 -11.78
C GLU A 138 -4.84 0.22 -13.12
N SER A 139 -4.16 -0.09 -14.24
CA SER A 139 -4.76 -0.06 -15.57
C SER A 139 -5.96 -1.01 -15.66
N LYS A 140 -5.80 -2.24 -15.20
CA LYS A 140 -6.85 -3.25 -15.25
C LYS A 140 -8.10 -2.87 -14.44
N LEU A 141 -7.91 -2.35 -13.22
CA LEU A 141 -9.02 -1.86 -12.40
C LEU A 141 -9.69 -0.63 -13.02
N ALA A 142 -8.92 0.25 -13.68
CA ALA A 142 -9.45 1.40 -14.41
C ALA A 142 -10.30 0.97 -15.61
N ASP A 143 -9.82 0.03 -16.43
CA ASP A 143 -10.53 -0.50 -17.62
C ASP A 143 -11.85 -1.17 -17.22
N LEU A 144 -11.90 -1.81 -16.05
CA LEU A 144 -13.11 -2.39 -15.46
C LEU A 144 -14.04 -1.35 -14.81
N ASN A 145 -13.69 -0.07 -14.80
CA ASN A 145 -14.38 1.00 -14.08
C ASN A 145 -14.63 0.67 -12.59
N ALA A 146 -13.71 -0.05 -11.98
CA ALA A 146 -13.83 -0.46 -10.59
C ALA A 146 -13.83 0.76 -9.65
N ASN A 147 -14.72 0.78 -8.66
CA ASN A 147 -14.68 1.78 -7.61
C ASN A 147 -13.64 1.38 -6.55
N ALA A 148 -12.38 1.43 -6.95
CA ALA A 148 -11.22 0.96 -6.20
C ALA A 148 -10.35 2.14 -5.76
N TYR A 149 -9.87 2.08 -4.51
CA TYR A 149 -9.03 3.12 -3.91
C TYR A 149 -7.75 2.52 -3.35
N SER A 150 -6.61 3.08 -3.72
CA SER A 150 -5.34 2.83 -3.03
C SER A 150 -5.34 3.60 -1.72
N THR A 151 -4.86 2.97 -0.63
CA THR A 151 -4.83 3.56 0.70
C THR A 151 -3.40 3.96 1.08
N TYR A 152 -3.28 5.05 1.84
CA TYR A 152 -2.05 5.47 2.48
C TYR A 152 -2.24 5.55 3.99
N GLY A 153 -1.38 4.89 4.74
CA GLY A 153 -1.37 4.84 6.20
C GLY A 153 -0.42 3.78 6.74
N MET A 154 -0.36 3.67 8.03
CA MET A 154 0.51 2.74 8.76
C MET A 154 -0.18 2.27 10.04
N THR A 155 0.44 1.33 10.76
CA THR A 155 -0.13 0.82 12.02
C THR A 155 -0.23 1.93 13.07
N GLU A 156 0.75 2.82 13.10
CA GLU A 156 0.82 3.97 14.02
C GLU A 156 -0.34 4.97 13.82
N THR A 157 -0.94 4.99 12.64
CA THR A 157 -2.13 5.78 12.34
C THR A 157 -3.43 4.97 12.42
N CYS A 158 -3.42 3.85 13.13
CA CYS A 158 -4.47 2.82 13.23
C CYS A 158 -4.81 2.17 11.90
N SER A 159 -4.90 2.95 10.83
CA SER A 159 -5.30 2.53 9.49
C SER A 159 -4.85 3.57 8.49
N HIS A 160 -5.48 3.56 7.31
CA HIS A 160 -5.23 4.57 6.31
C HIS A 160 -5.78 5.94 6.74
N ILE A 161 -5.01 6.98 6.41
CA ILE A 161 -5.35 8.38 6.64
C ILE A 161 -5.63 9.14 5.34
N ALA A 162 -5.34 8.54 4.21
CA ALA A 162 -5.62 9.09 2.89
C ALA A 162 -5.96 7.99 1.88
N VAL A 163 -6.68 8.37 0.82
CA VAL A 163 -7.08 7.48 -0.27
C VAL A 163 -6.87 8.16 -1.62
N ARG A 164 -6.62 7.35 -2.63
CA ARG A 164 -6.49 7.75 -4.04
C ARG A 164 -7.35 6.83 -4.89
N ARG A 165 -8.29 7.34 -5.67
CA ARG A 165 -9.09 6.53 -6.59
C ARG A 165 -8.21 6.01 -7.71
N ILE A 166 -8.11 4.69 -7.83
CA ILE A 166 -7.27 4.00 -8.81
C ILE A 166 -7.78 4.30 -10.23
N GLY A 167 -6.85 4.59 -11.15
CA GLY A 167 -7.14 4.90 -12.55
C GLY A 167 -7.71 6.30 -12.81
N ILE A 168 -8.02 7.09 -11.76
CA ILE A 168 -8.60 8.43 -11.89
C ILE A 168 -7.67 9.48 -11.27
N ASP A 169 -7.35 9.32 -9.96
CA ASP A 169 -6.57 10.31 -9.24
C ASP A 169 -5.07 10.00 -9.36
N ARG A 170 -4.25 11.05 -9.41
CA ARG A 170 -2.79 10.97 -9.36
C ARG A 170 -2.22 11.35 -7.98
N HIS A 171 -3.07 11.70 -7.04
CA HIS A 171 -2.71 12.15 -5.69
C HIS A 171 -3.63 11.52 -4.66
N TYR A 172 -3.16 11.49 -3.42
CA TYR A 172 -3.94 11.07 -2.26
C TYR A 172 -4.69 12.25 -1.68
N THR A 173 -5.94 12.03 -1.30
CA THR A 173 -6.77 12.94 -0.50
C THR A 173 -6.92 12.39 0.90
N THR A 174 -6.67 13.19 1.92
CA THR A 174 -6.77 12.77 3.33
C THR A 174 -8.22 12.55 3.75
N LEU A 175 -8.40 11.69 4.74
CA LEU A 175 -9.66 11.56 5.45
C LEU A 175 -9.76 12.68 6.50
N ALA A 176 -10.88 13.40 6.51
CA ALA A 176 -11.10 14.45 7.50
C ALA A 176 -11.10 13.88 8.93
N PRO A 177 -10.53 14.58 9.91
CA PRO A 177 -9.96 15.92 9.86
C PRO A 177 -8.42 15.97 9.65
N THR A 178 -7.82 14.94 9.04
CA THR A 178 -6.36 14.86 8.82
C THR A 178 -5.89 15.93 7.85
N THR A 179 -4.78 16.62 8.20
CA THR A 179 -4.07 17.53 7.32
C THR A 179 -2.63 17.09 7.11
N VAL A 180 -2.01 17.57 6.03
CA VAL A 180 -0.65 17.18 5.65
C VAL A 180 0.23 18.39 5.33
N SER A 181 1.51 18.23 5.59
CA SER A 181 2.58 19.15 5.20
C SER A 181 3.84 18.33 4.90
N ALA A 182 4.92 18.99 4.47
CA ALA A 182 6.23 18.37 4.32
C ALA A 182 7.22 18.94 5.33
N ASP A 183 8.13 18.10 5.83
CA ASP A 183 9.28 18.53 6.64
C ASP A 183 10.41 19.11 5.76
N SER A 184 11.52 19.53 6.38
CA SER A 184 12.70 20.08 5.67
C SER A 184 13.38 19.09 4.72
N ARG A 185 13.10 17.78 4.84
CA ARG A 185 13.61 16.72 3.96
C ARG A 185 12.68 16.48 2.75
N GLY A 186 11.51 17.13 2.72
CA GLY A 186 10.44 16.86 1.76
C GLY A 186 9.60 15.62 2.12
N CYS A 187 9.66 15.17 3.37
CA CYS A 187 8.91 14.00 3.83
C CYS A 187 7.57 14.41 4.45
N LEU A 188 6.56 13.55 4.27
CA LEU A 188 5.20 13.79 4.74
C LEU A 188 5.14 13.92 6.25
N VAL A 189 4.50 14.98 6.72
CA VAL A 189 4.04 15.18 8.09
C VAL A 189 2.51 15.14 8.07
N ALA A 190 1.93 14.16 8.76
CA ALA A 190 0.48 14.02 8.87
C ALA A 190 0.02 14.45 10.27
N ARG A 191 -0.89 15.42 10.32
CA ARG A 191 -1.51 15.90 11.57
C ARG A 191 -2.93 15.38 11.68
N MET A 192 -3.17 14.63 12.75
CA MET A 192 -4.40 13.87 12.98
C MET A 192 -4.99 14.22 14.35
N PRO A 193 -5.71 15.35 14.47
CA PRO A 193 -6.21 15.84 15.77
C PRO A 193 -7.24 14.93 16.43
N HIS A 194 -7.74 13.95 15.70
CA HIS A 194 -8.71 12.94 16.18
C HIS A 194 -8.05 11.66 16.72
N LEU A 195 -6.72 11.53 16.60
CA LEU A 195 -5.95 10.42 17.13
C LEU A 195 -5.00 10.90 18.25
N SER A 196 -4.76 10.06 19.22
CA SER A 196 -3.90 10.37 20.38
C SER A 196 -2.45 10.67 19.97
N VAL A 197 -1.96 10.06 18.87
CA VAL A 197 -0.64 10.34 18.31
C VAL A 197 -0.50 11.77 17.81
N GLY A 198 -1.59 12.45 17.49
CA GLY A 198 -1.66 13.84 17.06
C GLY A 198 -0.95 14.15 15.75
N GLU A 199 0.34 13.84 15.65
CA GLU A 199 1.16 14.11 14.47
C GLU A 199 2.18 12.97 14.25
N VAL A 200 2.41 12.62 12.99
CA VAL A 200 3.43 11.65 12.56
C VAL A 200 4.27 12.24 11.45
N THR A 201 5.58 12.23 11.61
CA THR A 201 6.56 12.52 10.56
C THR A 201 7.03 11.20 9.96
N THR A 202 6.95 11.10 8.63
CA THR A 202 7.28 9.87 7.91
C THR A 202 8.65 9.97 7.20
N ASN A 203 9.05 8.89 6.54
CA ASN A 203 10.15 8.85 5.58
C ASN A 203 9.64 8.79 4.12
N ASP A 204 8.39 9.15 3.88
CA ASP A 204 7.78 9.18 2.55
C ASP A 204 7.93 10.56 1.92
N ILE A 205 8.70 10.65 0.83
CA ILE A 205 8.88 11.88 0.04
C ILE A 205 7.58 12.18 -0.69
N VAL A 206 7.12 13.43 -0.60
CA VAL A 206 5.86 13.85 -1.19
C VAL A 206 5.95 15.22 -1.87
N ASP A 207 5.03 15.47 -2.81
CA ASP A 207 4.66 16.82 -3.24
C ASP A 207 3.34 17.17 -2.56
N ILE A 208 3.33 18.23 -1.76
CA ILE A 208 2.12 18.78 -1.13
C ILE A 208 1.36 19.62 -2.15
N LEU A 209 0.10 19.28 -2.41
CA LEU A 209 -0.77 20.00 -3.34
C LEU A 209 -1.71 20.94 -2.59
N SER A 210 -2.17 20.53 -1.42
CA SER A 210 -2.99 21.32 -0.49
C SER A 210 -2.82 20.82 0.94
N ALA A 211 -3.50 21.41 1.89
CA ALA A 211 -3.51 20.91 3.28
C ALA A 211 -4.12 19.51 3.41
N THR A 212 -4.81 19.02 2.39
CA THR A 212 -5.50 17.71 2.40
C THR A 212 -5.14 16.83 1.22
N GLU A 213 -4.19 17.26 0.36
CA GLU A 213 -3.82 16.51 -0.85
C GLU A 213 -2.32 16.45 -1.04
N PHE A 214 -1.82 15.28 -1.37
CA PHE A 214 -0.39 15.07 -1.64
C PHE A 214 -0.17 13.98 -2.70
N ARG A 215 0.93 14.11 -3.42
CA ARG A 215 1.44 13.05 -4.30
C ARG A 215 2.60 12.33 -3.61
N TRP A 216 2.48 11.02 -3.44
CA TRP A 216 3.57 10.20 -2.95
C TRP A 216 4.60 9.95 -4.06
N ARG A 217 5.86 10.20 -3.77
CA ARG A 217 6.96 10.04 -4.72
C ARG A 217 7.75 8.76 -4.48
N GLY A 218 8.10 8.48 -3.24
CA GLY A 218 8.88 7.33 -2.82
C GLY A 218 9.34 7.46 -1.38
N ARG A 219 10.32 6.67 -0.99
CA ARG A 219 10.88 6.70 0.37
C ARG A 219 12.28 7.33 0.38
N ILE A 220 12.55 8.16 1.37
CA ILE A 220 13.87 8.78 1.54
C ILE A 220 14.95 7.73 1.85
N ASP A 221 14.57 6.64 2.52
CA ASP A 221 15.45 5.52 2.83
C ASP A 221 15.97 4.81 1.57
N ASN A 222 15.19 4.84 0.48
CA ASN A 222 15.53 4.24 -0.81
C ASN A 222 16.24 5.21 -1.74
N ALA A 223 16.27 6.52 -1.41
CA ALA A 223 16.86 7.54 -2.28
C ALA A 223 18.34 7.24 -2.57
N ILE A 224 18.73 7.39 -3.83
CA ILE A 224 20.08 7.13 -4.34
C ILE A 224 20.76 8.47 -4.63
N ASN A 225 21.94 8.68 -4.07
CA ASN A 225 22.74 9.89 -4.31
C ASN A 225 23.82 9.61 -5.35
N SER A 226 23.51 9.84 -6.62
CA SER A 226 24.41 9.57 -7.75
C SER A 226 25.00 10.84 -8.33
N GLY A 227 26.27 11.08 -8.06
CA GLY A 227 27.00 12.25 -8.61
C GLY A 227 26.35 13.60 -8.29
N GLY A 228 25.80 13.76 -7.07
CA GLY A 228 25.09 14.95 -6.65
C GLY A 228 23.61 15.03 -7.08
N VAL A 229 23.13 14.05 -7.82
CA VAL A 229 21.71 13.94 -8.20
C VAL A 229 21.00 12.99 -7.24
N LYS A 230 19.95 13.49 -6.58
CA LYS A 230 19.06 12.66 -5.75
C LYS A 230 18.05 11.96 -6.65
N ILE A 231 18.13 10.64 -6.73
CA ILE A 231 17.24 9.77 -7.51
C ILE A 231 16.26 9.09 -6.54
N ILE A 232 14.99 9.12 -6.88
CA ILE A 232 13.93 8.42 -6.15
C ILE A 232 13.58 7.16 -6.95
N PRO A 233 13.94 5.95 -6.48
CA PRO A 233 13.76 4.71 -7.23
C PRO A 233 12.33 4.47 -7.68
N GLU A 234 11.36 4.74 -6.81
CA GLU A 234 9.94 4.50 -7.06
C GLU A 234 9.39 5.39 -8.18
N GLU A 235 10.00 6.53 -8.46
CA GLU A 235 9.66 7.35 -9.63
C GLU A 235 10.16 6.68 -10.92
N LEU A 236 11.43 6.26 -10.92
CA LEU A 236 11.98 5.57 -12.08
C LEU A 236 11.24 4.28 -12.39
N GLU A 237 10.86 3.52 -11.36
CA GLU A 237 10.06 2.30 -11.50
C GLU A 237 8.74 2.57 -12.22
N ARG A 238 8.04 3.65 -11.86
CA ARG A 238 6.82 4.07 -12.56
C ARG A 238 7.08 4.52 -14.00
N GLU A 239 8.21 5.21 -14.25
CA GLU A 239 8.58 5.69 -15.57
C GLU A 239 8.91 4.56 -16.57
N ILE A 240 9.32 3.38 -16.07
CA ILE A 240 9.74 2.23 -16.90
C ILE A 240 8.79 1.05 -16.85
N ALA A 241 7.62 1.20 -16.24
CA ALA A 241 6.69 0.10 -16.00
C ALA A 241 6.26 -0.63 -17.28
N ASP A 242 6.18 0.07 -18.40
CA ASP A 242 5.84 -0.47 -19.72
C ASP A 242 7.00 -1.19 -20.44
N LEU A 243 8.21 -1.13 -19.91
CA LEU A 243 9.39 -1.82 -20.49
C LEU A 243 9.57 -3.25 -19.97
N LEU A 244 8.85 -3.64 -18.94
CA LEU A 244 9.05 -4.90 -18.21
C LEU A 244 7.71 -5.55 -17.91
N ASP A 245 7.60 -6.83 -18.22
CA ASP A 245 6.46 -7.72 -17.97
C ASP A 245 6.67 -8.66 -16.75
N VAL A 246 7.74 -8.42 -16.01
CA VAL A 246 8.16 -9.19 -14.83
C VAL A 246 8.37 -8.26 -13.64
N ARG A 247 8.41 -8.80 -12.44
CA ARG A 247 8.63 -8.00 -11.22
C ARG A 247 10.04 -7.45 -11.20
N TYR A 248 10.18 -6.21 -10.78
CA TYR A 248 11.46 -5.51 -10.69
C TYR A 248 11.42 -4.43 -9.60
N TYR A 249 12.60 -3.95 -9.24
CA TYR A 249 12.79 -2.70 -8.48
C TYR A 249 14.12 -2.06 -8.87
N ILE A 250 14.27 -0.78 -8.56
CA ILE A 250 15.54 -0.07 -8.68
C ILE A 250 16.21 -0.06 -7.32
N GLY A 251 17.31 -0.78 -7.21
CA GLY A 251 18.22 -0.77 -6.07
C GLY A 251 19.39 0.17 -6.28
N ARG A 252 20.35 0.14 -5.36
CA ARG A 252 21.57 0.94 -5.42
C ARG A 252 22.80 0.07 -5.27
N ARG A 253 23.91 0.56 -5.80
CA ARG A 253 25.24 -0.03 -5.64
C ARG A 253 26.26 1.08 -5.36
N PRO A 254 27.24 0.85 -4.47
CA PRO A 254 28.36 1.77 -4.28
C PRO A 254 29.15 2.00 -5.57
N SER A 255 29.57 3.23 -5.78
CA SER A 255 30.40 3.61 -6.92
C SER A 255 31.54 4.57 -6.47
N PRO A 256 32.80 4.25 -6.75
CA PRO A 256 33.92 5.13 -6.38
C PRO A 256 33.84 6.53 -7.02
N THR A 257 33.21 6.62 -8.20
CA THR A 257 33.12 7.87 -8.96
C THR A 257 31.88 8.68 -8.62
N TRP A 258 30.75 7.99 -8.31
CA TRP A 258 29.44 8.65 -8.21
C TRP A 258 28.81 8.56 -6.82
N GLY A 259 29.51 7.94 -5.85
CA GLY A 259 28.98 7.61 -4.53
C GLY A 259 28.07 6.39 -4.61
N GLU A 260 26.90 6.55 -5.20
CA GLU A 260 25.98 5.45 -5.50
C GLU A 260 25.54 5.51 -6.97
N VAL A 261 25.12 4.37 -7.49
CA VAL A 261 24.50 4.28 -8.83
C VAL A 261 23.26 3.42 -8.78
N PRO A 262 22.20 3.78 -9.54
CA PRO A 262 21.01 2.94 -9.64
C PRO A 262 21.30 1.65 -10.40
N VAL A 263 20.69 0.57 -9.94
CA VAL A 263 20.75 -0.78 -10.53
C VAL A 263 19.33 -1.28 -10.69
N LEU A 264 19.01 -1.82 -11.88
CA LEU A 264 17.71 -2.49 -12.08
C LEU A 264 17.82 -3.94 -11.62
N VAL A 265 17.01 -4.34 -10.65
CA VAL A 265 16.92 -5.72 -10.17
C VAL A 265 15.63 -6.33 -10.70
N VAL A 266 15.75 -7.45 -11.41
CA VAL A 266 14.65 -8.10 -12.13
C VAL A 266 14.45 -9.53 -11.62
N GLU A 267 13.21 -9.90 -11.32
CA GLU A 267 12.86 -11.27 -10.92
C GLU A 267 12.70 -12.15 -12.15
N THR A 268 13.80 -12.80 -12.53
CA THR A 268 13.81 -13.73 -13.66
C THR A 268 15.03 -14.67 -13.59
N THR A 269 14.86 -15.88 -14.12
CA THR A 269 15.96 -16.83 -14.36
C THR A 269 16.42 -16.82 -15.84
N ASP A 270 15.68 -16.12 -16.70
CA ASP A 270 15.94 -16.10 -18.14
C ASP A 270 16.13 -14.64 -18.63
N MET A 271 17.39 -14.23 -18.72
CA MET A 271 17.81 -12.93 -19.22
C MET A 271 19.00 -13.11 -20.16
N SER A 272 18.74 -13.21 -21.45
CA SER A 272 19.82 -13.26 -22.45
C SER A 272 20.59 -11.94 -22.50
N ASP A 273 21.87 -11.98 -22.89
CA ASP A 273 22.70 -10.77 -23.03
C ASP A 273 22.09 -9.77 -24.02
N ARG A 274 21.52 -10.26 -25.13
CA ARG A 274 20.82 -9.43 -26.11
C ARG A 274 19.62 -8.67 -25.48
N ARG A 275 18.81 -9.35 -24.65
CA ARG A 275 17.66 -8.73 -23.95
C ARG A 275 18.16 -7.71 -22.94
N ARG A 276 19.24 -8.04 -22.22
CA ARG A 276 19.88 -7.15 -21.26
C ARG A 276 20.37 -5.86 -21.90
N ASP A 277 21.11 -5.95 -23.00
CA ASP A 277 21.66 -4.80 -23.72
C ASP A 277 20.55 -3.93 -24.32
N ALA A 278 19.52 -4.53 -24.90
CA ALA A 278 18.37 -3.82 -25.44
C ALA A 278 17.62 -3.05 -24.34
N LEU A 279 17.41 -3.68 -23.16
CA LEU A 279 16.74 -3.05 -22.03
C LEU A 279 17.59 -1.90 -21.47
N LEU A 280 18.92 -2.06 -21.32
CA LEU A 280 19.81 -0.97 -20.88
C LEU A 280 19.79 0.21 -21.86
N ALA A 281 19.72 -0.04 -23.15
CA ALA A 281 19.60 1.02 -24.15
C ALA A 281 18.27 1.77 -24.04
N ALA A 282 17.15 1.05 -23.87
CA ALA A 282 15.83 1.63 -23.66
C ALA A 282 15.76 2.48 -22.37
N LEU A 283 16.34 1.96 -21.27
CA LEU A 283 16.43 2.68 -20.00
C LEU A 283 17.23 4.00 -20.14
N ARG A 284 18.37 3.95 -20.83
CA ARG A 284 19.19 5.16 -21.10
C ARG A 284 18.42 6.20 -21.91
N THR A 285 17.71 5.77 -22.93
CA THR A 285 16.90 6.67 -23.75
C THR A 285 15.79 7.33 -22.93
N ARG A 286 15.11 6.59 -22.04
CA ARG A 286 13.98 7.08 -21.24
C ARG A 286 14.39 7.92 -20.06
N LEU A 287 15.39 7.47 -19.28
CA LEU A 287 15.77 8.04 -17.99
C LEU A 287 17.01 8.96 -18.04
N GLY A 288 17.75 8.96 -19.15
CA GLY A 288 18.97 9.76 -19.32
C GLY A 288 20.02 9.43 -18.25
N ILE A 289 20.51 10.45 -17.55
CA ILE A 289 21.56 10.32 -16.53
C ILE A 289 21.09 9.54 -15.29
N ARG A 290 19.78 9.42 -15.06
CA ARG A 290 19.19 8.66 -13.95
C ARG A 290 19.07 7.16 -14.22
N ALA A 291 19.39 6.73 -15.43
CA ALA A 291 19.22 5.34 -15.86
C ALA A 291 20.08 4.38 -15.04
N PRO A 292 19.55 3.20 -14.67
CA PRO A 292 20.33 2.11 -14.15
C PRO A 292 21.49 1.75 -15.10
N ARG A 293 22.68 1.56 -14.53
CA ARG A 293 23.88 1.22 -15.29
C ARG A 293 24.09 -0.27 -15.45
N GLN A 294 23.36 -1.05 -14.66
CA GLN A 294 23.46 -2.50 -14.60
C GLN A 294 22.09 -3.11 -14.37
N ILE A 295 21.90 -4.32 -14.87
CA ILE A 295 20.75 -5.18 -14.58
C ILE A 295 21.27 -6.39 -13.80
N VAL A 296 20.65 -6.66 -12.65
CA VAL A 296 20.85 -7.84 -11.83
C VAL A 296 19.60 -8.69 -11.92
N THR A 297 19.76 -10.00 -12.05
CA THR A 297 18.65 -10.96 -12.10
C THR A 297 18.62 -11.80 -10.83
N LEU A 298 17.45 -11.95 -10.23
CA LEU A 298 17.19 -12.84 -9.12
C LEU A 298 16.10 -13.83 -9.53
N ALA A 299 16.25 -15.08 -9.16
CA ALA A 299 15.26 -16.11 -9.46
C ALA A 299 13.91 -15.82 -8.76
N ARG A 300 13.98 -15.25 -7.55
CA ARG A 300 12.83 -14.85 -6.74
C ARG A 300 13.22 -13.73 -5.79
N PHE A 301 12.31 -12.78 -5.58
CA PHE A 301 12.48 -11.76 -4.57
C PHE A 301 12.20 -12.30 -3.17
N GLU A 302 12.96 -11.82 -2.20
CA GLU A 302 12.64 -11.98 -0.79
C GLU A 302 11.47 -11.04 -0.44
N GLU A 303 10.52 -11.56 0.32
CA GLU A 303 9.32 -10.82 0.70
C GLU A 303 9.12 -10.84 2.21
N THR A 304 8.56 -9.75 2.73
CA THR A 304 8.04 -9.72 4.09
C THR A 304 6.81 -10.64 4.21
N PRO A 305 6.37 -11.03 5.43
CA PRO A 305 5.14 -11.79 5.63
C PRO A 305 3.87 -11.14 5.03
N THR A 306 3.92 -9.85 4.75
CA THR A 306 2.83 -9.08 4.11
C THR A 306 2.99 -8.96 2.60
N GLY A 307 3.95 -9.65 1.97
CA GLY A 307 4.17 -9.67 0.52
C GLY A 307 4.90 -8.44 -0.04
N LYS A 308 5.55 -7.62 0.81
CA LYS A 308 6.40 -6.52 0.34
C LYS A 308 7.77 -7.05 -0.04
N VAL A 309 8.26 -6.64 -1.21
CA VAL A 309 9.63 -6.96 -1.65
C VAL A 309 10.65 -6.32 -0.70
N VAL A 310 11.56 -7.14 -0.19
CA VAL A 310 12.73 -6.68 0.56
C VAL A 310 13.77 -6.23 -0.47
N ARG A 311 14.03 -4.92 -0.53
CA ARG A 311 15.05 -4.37 -1.43
C ARG A 311 16.42 -4.66 -0.84
N VAL A 312 17.27 -5.33 -1.57
CA VAL A 312 18.63 -5.63 -1.17
C VAL A 312 19.57 -4.65 -1.85
N ASP A 313 20.42 -4.00 -1.05
CA ASP A 313 21.50 -3.18 -1.61
C ASP A 313 22.55 -4.11 -2.23
N GLU A 314 22.81 -3.94 -3.52
CA GLU A 314 23.86 -4.68 -4.23
C GLU A 314 25.25 -4.20 -3.74
N ARG A 315 25.99 -5.09 -3.09
CA ARG A 315 27.34 -4.81 -2.56
C ARG A 315 28.42 -5.02 -3.61
#